data_5a0d32b038d2c880bbc219cf3e3c028a
#
_entry.id   5a0d32b038d2c880bbc219cf3e3c028a
#
_cell.length_a   1.000
_cell.length_b   1.000
_cell.length_c   1.000
_cell.angle_alpha   90.00
_cell.angle_beta   90.00
_cell.angle_gamma   90.00
#
_symmetry.space_group_name_H-M   'P 1'
#
loop_
_entity.id
_entity.type
_entity.pdbx_description
1 polymer ?
#
loop_
_entity_poly.entity_id
_entity_poly.type
_entity_poly.pdbx_seq_one_letter_code
_entity_poly.pdbx_strand_id
1 'polypeptide(L)'
;MIVYVSSPYSAPTPEEIKKNLEFATEVGKQLLLIGHIPLIPHLISAFWDYDERFKHFTHNDWLDKFAKPLLTRAEALVLAGEWQNSAGC
;
A
#
# COMPACT_ATOMS: atom_id res chain seq x y z
N MET A 1 -0.93 -7.86 -16.42
CA MET A 1 -0.32 -8.42 -15.19
C MET A 1 -0.92 -7.81 -13.95
N ILE A 2 -0.99 -8.58 -12.88
CA ILE A 2 -1.31 -8.04 -11.56
C ILE A 2 -0.02 -7.50 -10.96
N VAL A 3 0.02 -6.18 -10.69
CA VAL A 3 1.21 -5.48 -10.23
C VAL A 3 1.00 -4.96 -8.81
N TYR A 4 1.82 -5.45 -7.88
CA TYR A 4 1.81 -4.96 -6.50
C TYR A 4 2.54 -3.61 -6.46
N VAL A 5 1.88 -2.58 -5.95
CA VAL A 5 2.46 -1.25 -5.81
C VAL A 5 2.93 -1.07 -4.36
N SER A 6 4.24 -0.98 -4.17
CA SER A 6 4.85 -0.68 -2.88
C SER A 6 5.27 0.79 -2.87
N SER A 7 4.61 1.58 -2.03
CA SER A 7 4.85 3.02 -1.90
C SER A 7 4.66 3.44 -0.44
N PRO A 8 5.19 4.61 -0.04
CA PRO A 8 5.02 5.10 1.32
C PRO A 8 3.55 5.28 1.68
N TYR A 9 3.19 4.92 2.92
CA TYR A 9 1.86 5.13 3.48
C TYR A 9 1.93 5.92 4.77
N SER A 10 2.61 5.39 5.79
CA SER A 10 2.69 6.01 7.12
C SER A 10 3.43 7.33 7.09
N ALA A 11 2.91 8.30 7.80
CA ALA A 11 3.52 9.63 7.92
C ALA A 11 3.11 10.26 9.25
N PRO A 12 3.84 11.31 9.72
CA PRO A 12 3.54 11.94 11.00
C PRO A 12 2.19 12.64 11.08
N THR A 13 1.65 13.11 9.94
CA THR A 13 0.39 13.86 9.93
C THR A 13 -0.64 13.23 9.01
N PRO A 14 -1.95 13.43 9.29
CA PRO A 14 -3.01 12.95 8.40
C PRO A 14 -2.92 13.51 6.98
N GLU A 15 -2.48 14.74 6.81
CA GLU A 15 -2.31 15.38 5.51
C GLU A 15 -1.25 14.68 4.67
N GLU A 16 -0.15 14.27 5.29
CA GLU A 16 0.92 13.55 4.61
C GLU A 16 0.49 12.13 4.25
N ILE A 17 -0.28 11.47 5.11
CA ILE A 17 -0.88 10.16 4.82
C ILE A 17 -1.79 10.27 3.59
N LYS A 18 -2.61 11.31 3.54
CA LYS A 18 -3.50 11.56 2.40
C LYS A 18 -2.71 11.74 1.11
N LYS A 19 -1.62 12.50 1.15
CA LYS A 19 -0.75 12.68 -0.01
C LYS A 19 -0.12 11.38 -0.47
N ASN A 20 0.30 10.53 0.47
CA ASN A 20 0.84 9.21 0.14
C ASN A 20 -0.20 8.33 -0.55
N LEU A 21 -1.45 8.35 -0.07
CA LEU A 21 -2.54 7.61 -0.70
C LEU A 21 -2.87 8.15 -2.09
N GLU A 22 -2.87 9.46 -2.27
CA GLU A 22 -3.09 10.10 -3.57
C GLU A 22 -1.98 9.72 -4.56
N PHE A 23 -0.73 9.71 -4.11
CA PHE A 23 0.40 9.29 -4.94
C PHE A 23 0.26 7.84 -5.38
N ALA A 24 -0.05 6.93 -4.46
CA ALA A 24 -0.24 5.52 -4.77
C ALA A 24 -1.40 5.33 -5.76
N THR A 25 -2.48 6.08 -5.58
CA THR A 25 -3.63 6.06 -6.49
C THR A 25 -3.24 6.49 -7.90
N GLU A 26 -2.43 7.54 -8.02
CA GLU A 26 -1.97 8.01 -9.33
C GLU A 26 -1.10 6.97 -10.04
N VAL A 27 -0.19 6.34 -9.30
CA VAL A 27 0.62 5.22 -9.84
C VAL A 27 -0.30 4.11 -10.34
N GLY A 28 -1.31 3.75 -9.53
CA GLY A 28 -2.29 2.73 -9.91
C GLY A 28 -3.06 3.08 -11.18
N LYS A 29 -3.50 4.33 -11.30
CA LYS A 29 -4.20 4.79 -12.50
C LYS A 29 -3.33 4.66 -13.75
N GLN A 30 -2.07 5.04 -13.65
CA GLN A 30 -1.15 4.92 -14.78
C GLN A 30 -0.93 3.47 -15.18
N LEU A 31 -0.77 2.56 -14.21
CA LEU A 31 -0.64 1.14 -14.48
C LEU A 31 -1.88 0.59 -15.18
N LEU A 32 -3.07 0.98 -14.73
CA LEU A 32 -4.31 0.52 -15.34
C LEU A 32 -4.44 1.02 -16.79
N LEU A 33 -4.03 2.25 -17.06
CA LEU A 33 -4.09 2.83 -18.40
C LEU A 33 -3.17 2.11 -19.41
N ILE A 34 -2.08 1.52 -18.94
CA ILE A 34 -1.17 0.76 -19.79
C ILE A 34 -1.45 -0.75 -19.80
N GLY A 35 -2.58 -1.16 -19.24
CA GLY A 35 -3.06 -2.54 -19.37
C GLY A 35 -2.71 -3.47 -18.21
N HIS A 36 -2.26 -2.94 -17.08
CA HIS A 36 -1.97 -3.75 -15.89
C HIS A 36 -3.05 -3.57 -14.83
N ILE A 37 -3.13 -4.51 -13.88
CA ILE A 37 -4.05 -4.44 -12.76
C ILE A 37 -3.25 -4.04 -11.52
N PRO A 38 -3.44 -2.81 -10.99
CA PRO A 38 -2.72 -2.38 -9.81
C PRO A 38 -3.29 -3.02 -8.55
N LEU A 39 -2.41 -3.56 -7.71
CA LEU A 39 -2.75 -4.07 -6.39
C LEU A 39 -2.08 -3.16 -5.37
N ILE A 40 -2.87 -2.30 -4.73
CA ILE A 40 -2.38 -1.28 -3.80
C ILE A 40 -2.94 -1.59 -2.42
N PRO A 41 -2.19 -2.31 -1.56
CA PRO A 41 -2.72 -2.75 -0.25
C PRO A 41 -3.20 -1.60 0.63
N HIS A 42 -2.52 -0.46 0.57
CA HIS A 42 -2.87 0.70 1.39
C HIS A 42 -4.28 1.21 1.10
N LEU A 43 -4.71 1.17 -0.16
CA LEU A 43 -6.07 1.60 -0.52
C LEU A 43 -7.13 0.63 -0.03
N ILE A 44 -6.78 -0.63 0.19
CA ILE A 44 -7.69 -1.61 0.75
C ILE A 44 -7.85 -1.41 2.26
N SER A 45 -6.74 -1.25 2.97
CA SER A 45 -6.71 -1.26 4.43
C SER A 45 -6.69 0.12 5.09
N ALA A 46 -6.63 1.21 4.33
CA ALA A 46 -6.42 2.55 4.89
C ALA A 46 -7.48 2.95 5.93
N PHE A 47 -8.73 2.55 5.73
CA PHE A 47 -9.79 2.88 6.69
C PHE A 47 -9.91 1.87 7.83
N TRP A 48 -9.28 0.71 7.70
CA TRP A 48 -9.34 -0.33 8.72
C TRP A 48 -8.46 -0.01 9.93
N ASP A 49 -7.45 0.84 9.76
CA ASP A 49 -6.57 1.26 10.85
C ASP A 49 -7.34 1.93 12.00
N TYR A 50 -8.49 2.52 11.69
CA TYR A 50 -9.34 3.21 12.68
C TYR A 50 -10.40 2.30 13.28
N ASP A 51 -10.49 1.04 12.85
CA ASP A 51 -11.45 0.08 13.37
C ASP A 51 -10.94 -0.49 14.69
N GLU A 52 -11.79 -0.44 15.73
CA GLU A 52 -11.46 -0.94 17.07
C GLU A 52 -10.98 -2.40 17.07
N ARG A 53 -11.46 -3.21 16.13
CA ARG A 53 -11.11 -4.62 16.04
C ARG A 53 -9.65 -4.84 15.64
N PHE A 54 -9.01 -3.83 15.02
CA PHE A 54 -7.61 -3.90 14.58
C PHE A 54 -6.66 -3.08 15.44
N LYS A 55 -7.12 -2.50 16.55
CA LYS A 55 -6.27 -1.63 17.40
C LYS A 55 -5.06 -2.35 17.98
N HIS A 56 -5.10 -3.69 18.06
CA HIS A 56 -3.99 -4.49 18.55
C HIS A 56 -3.04 -4.94 17.45
N PHE A 57 -3.35 -4.67 16.19
CA PHE A 57 -2.48 -5.03 15.08
C PHE A 57 -1.23 -4.16 15.12
N THR A 58 -0.07 -4.83 15.13
CA THR A 58 1.22 -4.17 14.99
C THR A 58 1.55 -4.00 13.51
N HIS A 59 2.61 -3.25 13.22
CA HIS A 59 3.13 -3.14 11.85
C HIS A 59 3.43 -4.54 11.27
N ASN A 60 4.04 -5.43 12.07
CA ASN A 60 4.34 -6.78 11.63
C ASN A 60 3.08 -7.61 11.34
N ASP A 61 2.00 -7.40 12.09
CA ASP A 61 0.72 -8.07 11.81
C ASP A 61 0.18 -7.69 10.44
N TRP A 62 0.21 -6.41 10.09
CA TRP A 62 -0.21 -5.96 8.77
C TRP A 62 0.66 -6.53 7.65
N LEU A 63 1.97 -6.63 7.87
CA LEU A 63 2.87 -7.22 6.90
C LEU A 63 2.62 -8.72 6.74
N ASP A 64 2.60 -9.47 7.83
CA ASP A 64 2.58 -10.93 7.79
C ASP A 64 1.21 -11.49 7.40
N LYS A 65 0.14 -10.85 7.87
CA LYS A 65 -1.23 -11.35 7.67
C LYS A 65 -1.91 -10.79 6.44
N PHE A 66 -1.40 -9.68 5.89
CA PHE A 66 -2.06 -8.98 4.79
C PHE A 66 -1.13 -8.71 3.62
N ALA A 67 -0.10 -7.88 3.81
CA ALA A 67 0.71 -7.40 2.69
C ALA A 67 1.55 -8.50 2.03
N LYS A 68 2.25 -9.33 2.81
CA LYS A 68 3.08 -10.40 2.26
C LYS A 68 2.28 -11.46 1.50
N PRO A 69 1.14 -11.95 2.02
CA PRO A 69 0.31 -12.88 1.24
C PRO A 69 -0.19 -12.27 -0.07
N LEU A 70 -0.53 -10.99 -0.09
CA LEU A 70 -0.91 -10.31 -1.32
C LEU A 70 0.24 -10.24 -2.31
N LEU A 71 1.43 -9.85 -1.81
CA LEU A 71 2.63 -9.74 -2.66
C LEU A 71 2.96 -11.07 -3.34
N THR A 72 2.85 -12.20 -2.62
CA THR A 72 3.17 -13.50 -3.18
C THR A 72 2.23 -13.92 -4.32
N ARG A 73 1.08 -13.28 -4.44
CA ARG A 73 0.10 -13.57 -5.49
C ARG A 73 0.16 -12.60 -6.67
N ALA A 74 0.94 -11.53 -6.53
CA ALA A 74 1.15 -10.59 -7.63
C ALA A 74 2.19 -11.15 -8.61
N GLU A 75 2.11 -10.71 -9.86
CA GLU A 75 3.01 -11.13 -10.92
C GLU A 75 4.25 -10.23 -11.02
N ALA A 76 4.14 -9.00 -10.52
CA ALA A 76 5.22 -8.02 -10.55
C ALA A 76 5.12 -7.08 -9.36
N LEU A 77 6.22 -6.40 -9.06
CA LEU A 77 6.34 -5.42 -7.98
C LEU A 77 6.85 -4.10 -8.55
N VAL A 78 6.17 -3.00 -8.20
CA VAL A 78 6.64 -1.65 -8.47
C VAL A 78 6.97 -0.96 -7.15
N LEU A 79 8.20 -0.46 -7.04
CA LEU A 79 8.64 0.36 -5.92
C LEU A 79 8.52 1.82 -6.34
N ALA A 80 7.66 2.58 -5.67
CA ALA A 80 7.31 3.94 -6.08
C ALA A 80 7.57 4.94 -4.95
N GLY A 81 7.93 6.18 -5.34
CA GLY A 81 8.20 7.25 -4.40
C GLY A 81 9.43 6.99 -3.55
N GLU A 82 9.43 7.49 -2.33
CA GLU A 82 10.53 7.32 -1.36
C GLU A 82 10.38 6.02 -0.57
N TRP A 83 10.26 4.90 -1.27
CA TRP A 83 9.99 3.60 -0.67
C TRP A 83 11.07 3.17 0.34
N GLN A 84 12.34 3.61 0.18
CA GLN A 84 13.43 3.27 1.09
C GLN A 84 13.18 3.80 2.51
N ASN A 85 12.42 4.89 2.63
CA ASN A 85 12.12 5.52 3.91
C ASN A 85 10.83 4.99 4.53
N SER A 86 10.18 4.03 3.89
CA SER A 86 8.93 3.44 4.37
C SER A 86 9.18 2.08 5.00
N ALA A 87 8.75 1.90 6.24
CA ALA A 87 8.86 0.62 6.93
C ALA A 87 8.04 -0.48 6.27
N GLY A 88 6.98 -0.13 5.52
CA GLY A 88 6.12 -1.07 4.84
C GLY A 88 6.63 -1.55 3.48
N CYS A 89 7.61 -0.86 2.96
CA CYS A 89 8.25 -1.22 1.72
C CYS A 89 9.55 -1.98 1.99
#